data_8635b36fa1058e1865ebf82c8913dc72
#
_entry.id   8635b36fa1058e1865ebf82c8913dc72
#
_cell.length_a   1.000
_cell.length_b   1.000
_cell.length_c   1.000
_cell.angle_alpha   90.00
_cell.angle_beta   90.00
_cell.angle_gamma   90.00
#
_symmetry.space_group_name_H-M   'P 1'
#
loop_
_entity.id
_entity.type
_entity.pdbx_description
1 polymer ?
#
loop_
_entity_poly.entity_id
_entity_poly.type
_entity_poly.pdbx_seq_one_letter_code
_entity_poly.pdbx_strand_id
1 'polypeptide(L)'
;MQQQEVYQNLVSNLRSALGVLELDKNSQLYRDAISICDYLEDPIFRIAVFGPFNYGKSTLLNAILGTRTLPIDLIPTTGAAIHVRYGNELHTRITFTDGTEISESSTDVLKQFAILDDQRQMRGDVASVHVYCPHAFLQTGVELLDLPGTNDREAQDALVRDQLLTADLVVQVLDARKLMTLGERENLRDWLLDRGIKTVVFVANFLNLLEPEDQKQVYNRLLFVAESFRAELPNNVSNLYRVDALPALRARLKGDVSAAQSTGLAMFETALQTIVTVQQEKVTVRFPRVQAIASQVKTALQAKTQAISTELEAAENKRQAKIEIKQKAQKLIQKGFSASVSDFQSWLYLPKLINCYQSELASALQQGTFSTWERGIFKQAIQEHQQAIVKWVHQACEFFDCPQPADLGISFPDAPQVLLPEQPKQATRSKQMSDVAPVAITSGLGWIFGGPVGAAVVGGATYLINQLTQDSDPTQPESSASHLEQAQEAYAKAAQDYLTRFSTQAFSTIRQYEEAAEKIINCQVTEELVKRTPQHHQLQLFQSLLDNLNQELESVRARLSV
;
A
#
# COMPACT_ATOMS: atom_id res chain seq x y z
N MET A 1 -17.75 -40.17 -4.20
CA MET A 1 -18.60 -39.06 -4.67
C MET A 1 -18.94 -38.06 -3.58
N GLN A 2 -19.48 -38.45 -2.43
CA GLN A 2 -19.85 -37.51 -1.35
C GLN A 2 -18.67 -36.69 -0.79
N GLN A 3 -17.47 -37.27 -0.68
CA GLN A 3 -16.28 -36.51 -0.18
C GLN A 3 -15.85 -35.40 -1.11
N GLN A 4 -15.82 -35.61 -2.43
CA GLN A 4 -15.42 -34.62 -3.41
C GLN A 4 -16.37 -33.41 -3.45
N GLU A 5 -17.69 -33.66 -3.35
CA GLU A 5 -18.69 -32.56 -3.35
C GLU A 5 -18.56 -31.63 -2.13
N VAL A 6 -18.17 -32.17 -0.96
CA VAL A 6 -18.04 -31.36 0.27
C VAL A 6 -16.92 -30.33 0.17
N TYR A 7 -15.82 -30.66 -0.51
CA TYR A 7 -14.63 -29.79 -0.59
C TYR A 7 -14.52 -28.99 -1.89
N GLN A 8 -15.37 -29.23 -2.88
CA GLN A 8 -15.24 -28.65 -4.22
C GLN A 8 -15.15 -27.12 -4.23
N ASN A 9 -16.05 -26.44 -3.50
CA ASN A 9 -16.04 -25.00 -3.40
C ASN A 9 -14.79 -24.48 -2.67
N LEU A 10 -14.39 -25.18 -1.61
CA LEU A 10 -13.20 -24.80 -0.86
C LEU A 10 -11.92 -24.90 -1.70
N VAL A 11 -11.79 -25.97 -2.50
CA VAL A 11 -10.68 -26.14 -3.45
C VAL A 11 -10.67 -25.00 -4.47
N SER A 12 -11.82 -24.67 -5.05
CA SER A 12 -11.94 -23.56 -5.99
C SER A 12 -11.50 -22.22 -5.36
N ASN A 13 -11.95 -21.95 -4.12
CA ASN A 13 -11.59 -20.73 -3.41
C ASN A 13 -10.10 -20.69 -3.03
N LEU A 14 -9.51 -21.81 -2.62
CA LEU A 14 -8.08 -21.91 -2.36
C LEU A 14 -7.24 -21.65 -3.63
N ARG A 15 -7.59 -22.30 -4.75
CA ARG A 15 -6.89 -22.07 -6.04
C ARG A 15 -7.02 -20.61 -6.50
N SER A 16 -8.19 -20.00 -6.34
CA SER A 16 -8.41 -18.58 -6.64
C SER A 16 -7.55 -17.67 -5.76
N ALA A 17 -7.49 -17.97 -4.46
CA ALA A 17 -6.65 -17.22 -3.52
C ALA A 17 -5.16 -17.30 -3.86
N LEU A 18 -4.67 -18.49 -4.24
CA LEU A 18 -3.28 -18.69 -4.67
C LEU A 18 -2.96 -17.91 -5.95
N GLY A 19 -3.89 -17.87 -6.91
CA GLY A 19 -3.73 -17.12 -8.15
C GLY A 19 -3.59 -15.61 -7.93
N VAL A 20 -4.23 -15.06 -6.89
CA VAL A 20 -4.21 -13.62 -6.60
C VAL A 20 -3.09 -13.24 -5.64
N LEU A 21 -2.66 -14.15 -4.77
CA LEU A 21 -1.58 -13.90 -3.81
C LEU A 21 -0.20 -13.73 -4.46
N GLU A 22 -0.04 -14.20 -5.70
CA GLU A 22 1.24 -14.18 -6.43
C GLU A 22 2.41 -14.72 -5.59
N LEU A 23 2.16 -15.83 -4.90
CA LEU A 23 3.18 -16.49 -4.10
C LEU A 23 4.27 -17.09 -5.00
N ASP A 24 5.50 -17.09 -4.51
CA ASP A 24 6.56 -17.86 -5.16
C ASP A 24 6.14 -19.34 -5.22
N LYS A 25 6.14 -19.93 -6.41
CA LYS A 25 5.79 -21.32 -6.65
C LYS A 25 6.68 -22.30 -5.87
N ASN A 26 7.89 -21.88 -5.53
CA ASN A 26 8.82 -22.64 -4.70
C ASN A 26 8.59 -22.45 -3.19
N SER A 27 7.69 -21.52 -2.78
CA SER A 27 7.36 -21.36 -1.37
C SER A 27 6.62 -22.58 -0.82
N GLN A 28 6.88 -22.91 0.44
CA GLN A 28 6.23 -24.05 1.09
C GLN A 28 4.71 -23.90 1.11
N LEU A 29 4.21 -22.69 1.41
CA LEU A 29 2.77 -22.44 1.46
C LEU A 29 2.08 -22.67 0.10
N TYR A 30 2.72 -22.26 -1.02
CA TYR A 30 2.17 -22.52 -2.36
C TYR A 30 2.08 -24.01 -2.63
N ARG A 31 3.18 -24.75 -2.40
CA ARG A 31 3.23 -26.21 -2.60
C ARG A 31 2.21 -26.93 -1.74
N ASP A 32 2.14 -26.60 -0.45
CA ASP A 32 1.19 -27.21 0.48
C ASP A 32 -0.26 -26.97 0.06
N ALA A 33 -0.58 -25.75 -0.35
CA ALA A 33 -1.94 -25.42 -0.76
C ALA A 33 -2.35 -26.10 -2.07
N ILE A 34 -1.45 -26.22 -3.05
CA ILE A 34 -1.71 -26.99 -4.29
C ILE A 34 -1.84 -28.48 -3.95
N SER A 35 -0.93 -29.03 -3.15
CA SER A 35 -0.97 -30.45 -2.75
C SER A 35 -2.27 -30.80 -2.02
N ILE A 36 -2.77 -29.91 -1.15
CA ILE A 36 -4.06 -30.10 -0.50
C ILE A 36 -5.22 -30.06 -1.50
N CYS A 37 -5.22 -29.15 -2.47
CA CYS A 37 -6.25 -29.12 -3.49
C CYS A 37 -6.30 -30.43 -4.30
N ASP A 38 -5.14 -30.92 -4.74
CA ASP A 38 -5.02 -32.14 -5.52
C ASP A 38 -5.41 -33.38 -4.67
N TYR A 39 -5.02 -33.39 -3.38
CA TYR A 39 -5.37 -34.44 -2.44
C TYR A 39 -6.89 -34.54 -2.18
N LEU A 40 -7.58 -33.42 -2.12
CA LEU A 40 -9.03 -33.39 -1.91
C LEU A 40 -9.81 -33.87 -3.13
N GLU A 41 -9.24 -33.76 -4.32
CA GLU A 41 -9.80 -34.26 -5.59
C GLU A 41 -9.57 -35.77 -5.79
N ASP A 42 -8.60 -36.36 -5.08
CA ASP A 42 -8.26 -37.80 -5.18
C ASP A 42 -9.00 -38.64 -4.14
N PRO A 43 -9.83 -39.63 -4.55
CA PRO A 43 -10.59 -40.48 -3.64
C PRO A 43 -9.76 -41.59 -2.96
N ILE A 44 -8.49 -41.76 -3.33
CA ILE A 44 -7.62 -42.83 -2.86
C ILE A 44 -7.23 -42.59 -1.39
N PHE A 45 -7.30 -43.65 -0.56
CA PHE A 45 -6.80 -43.58 0.81
C PHE A 45 -5.30 -43.88 0.85
N ARG A 46 -4.48 -42.91 1.21
CA ARG A 46 -3.02 -42.99 1.19
C ARG A 46 -2.43 -43.26 2.54
N ILE A 47 -1.56 -44.27 2.61
CA ILE A 47 -0.77 -44.62 3.80
C ILE A 47 0.69 -44.35 3.48
N ALA A 48 1.25 -43.30 4.08
CA ALA A 48 2.66 -42.96 3.92
C ALA A 48 3.52 -43.63 4.98
N VAL A 49 4.56 -44.36 4.56
CA VAL A 49 5.53 -44.97 5.45
C VAL A 49 6.84 -44.17 5.39
N PHE A 50 7.26 -43.62 6.51
CA PHE A 50 8.45 -42.82 6.59
C PHE A 50 9.28 -43.07 7.84
N GLY A 51 10.47 -42.50 7.89
CA GLY A 51 11.44 -42.60 8.96
C GLY A 51 12.87 -42.51 8.43
N PRO A 52 13.86 -42.42 9.30
CA PRO A 52 15.27 -42.33 8.89
C PRO A 52 15.71 -43.48 7.98
N PHE A 53 16.83 -43.26 7.33
CA PHE A 53 17.44 -44.27 6.48
C PHE A 53 17.76 -45.57 7.29
N ASN A 54 17.63 -46.72 6.65
CA ASN A 54 17.85 -48.05 7.25
C ASN A 54 16.93 -48.45 8.46
N TYR A 55 15.83 -47.76 8.68
CA TYR A 55 14.87 -48.16 9.70
C TYR A 55 13.92 -49.28 9.24
N GLY A 56 14.00 -49.69 7.96
CA GLY A 56 13.29 -50.87 7.42
C GLY A 56 11.91 -50.53 6.83
N LYS A 57 11.70 -49.34 6.31
CA LYS A 57 10.43 -48.88 5.66
C LYS A 57 10.02 -49.80 4.49
N SER A 58 10.82 -49.92 3.46
CA SER A 58 10.58 -50.78 2.28
C SER A 58 10.47 -52.26 2.68
N THR A 59 11.25 -52.68 3.69
CA THR A 59 11.13 -54.06 4.24
C THR A 59 9.76 -54.31 4.90
N LEU A 60 9.24 -53.35 5.68
CA LEU A 60 7.94 -53.41 6.29
C LEU A 60 6.83 -53.47 5.22
N LEU A 61 6.91 -52.61 4.20
CA LEU A 61 5.95 -52.61 3.09
C LEU A 61 5.98 -53.95 2.32
N ASN A 62 7.14 -54.45 2.00
CA ASN A 62 7.30 -55.78 1.39
C ASN A 62 6.74 -56.90 2.27
N ALA A 63 6.86 -56.78 3.60
CA ALA A 63 6.29 -57.79 4.54
C ALA A 63 4.76 -57.74 4.50
N ILE A 64 4.14 -56.54 4.44
CA ILE A 64 2.68 -56.36 4.27
C ILE A 64 2.23 -56.94 2.93
N LEU A 65 2.95 -56.64 1.84
CA LEU A 65 2.61 -57.12 0.49
C LEU A 65 2.93 -58.61 0.29
N GLY A 66 3.71 -59.25 1.17
CA GLY A 66 4.13 -60.64 1.06
C GLY A 66 5.05 -60.94 -0.13
N THR A 67 5.63 -59.90 -0.72
CA THR A 67 6.47 -59.98 -1.92
C THR A 67 7.67 -59.07 -1.84
N ARG A 68 8.68 -59.24 -2.69
CA ARG A 68 9.82 -58.28 -2.82
C ARG A 68 9.55 -57.25 -3.90
N THR A 69 8.50 -56.50 -3.72
CA THR A 69 8.06 -55.49 -4.68
C THR A 69 8.92 -54.21 -4.66
N LEU A 70 9.37 -53.82 -3.47
CA LEU A 70 10.20 -52.62 -3.30
C LEU A 70 11.69 -52.98 -3.11
N PRO A 71 12.62 -52.17 -3.57
CA PRO A 71 14.02 -52.39 -3.40
C PRO A 71 14.42 -52.33 -1.91
N ILE A 72 15.23 -53.32 -1.46
CA ILE A 72 15.77 -53.41 -0.10
C ILE A 72 17.27 -53.55 -0.20
N ASP A 73 18.02 -52.44 -0.08
CA ASP A 73 19.48 -52.45 -0.10
C ASP A 73 20.06 -51.76 1.13
N LEU A 74 21.31 -52.04 1.44
CA LEU A 74 22.05 -51.45 2.57
C LEU A 74 22.54 -50.01 2.27
N ILE A 75 22.42 -49.55 1.01
CA ILE A 75 22.77 -48.23 0.55
C ILE A 75 21.47 -47.45 0.42
N PRO A 76 21.42 -46.10 0.61
CA PRO A 76 20.23 -45.29 0.41
C PRO A 76 19.58 -45.61 -0.94
N THR A 77 18.43 -46.23 -0.90
CA THR A 77 17.82 -46.84 -2.09
C THR A 77 16.65 -46.03 -2.62
N THR A 78 15.97 -45.29 -1.77
CA THR A 78 14.74 -44.58 -2.17
C THR A 78 15.05 -43.11 -2.38
N GLY A 79 15.22 -42.69 -3.64
CA GLY A 79 15.44 -41.31 -4.03
C GLY A 79 14.17 -40.56 -4.39
N ALA A 80 13.07 -41.29 -4.72
CA ALA A 80 11.77 -40.74 -5.04
C ALA A 80 10.69 -41.40 -4.18
N ALA A 81 9.54 -40.78 -4.04
CA ALA A 81 8.36 -41.43 -3.45
C ALA A 81 7.85 -42.53 -4.39
N ILE A 82 7.70 -43.75 -3.88
CA ILE A 82 7.16 -44.89 -4.65
C ILE A 82 5.71 -45.11 -4.22
N HIS A 83 4.80 -44.97 -5.17
CA HIS A 83 3.36 -45.20 -5.01
C HIS A 83 3.00 -46.64 -5.35
N VAL A 84 2.52 -47.41 -4.39
CA VAL A 84 2.11 -48.80 -4.60
C VAL A 84 0.58 -48.87 -4.58
N ARG A 85 0.01 -49.21 -5.72
CA ARG A 85 -1.46 -49.30 -5.96
C ARG A 85 -1.88 -50.70 -6.37
N TYR A 86 -3.18 -50.94 -6.31
CA TYR A 86 -3.76 -52.15 -6.85
C TYR A 86 -3.60 -52.19 -8.40
N GLY A 87 -3.21 -53.35 -8.90
CA GLY A 87 -3.22 -53.70 -10.30
C GLY A 87 -3.44 -55.22 -10.44
N ASN A 88 -4.02 -55.64 -11.55
CA ASN A 88 -4.28 -57.09 -11.80
C ASN A 88 -2.99 -57.87 -11.95
N GLU A 89 -1.93 -57.19 -12.39
CA GLU A 89 -0.58 -57.74 -12.57
C GLU A 89 0.46 -56.82 -12.00
N LEU A 90 1.61 -57.38 -11.62
CA LEU A 90 2.75 -56.59 -11.16
C LEU A 90 3.36 -55.83 -12.35
N HIS A 91 3.30 -54.49 -12.28
CA HIS A 91 4.02 -53.64 -13.23
C HIS A 91 4.43 -52.31 -12.61
N THR A 92 5.46 -51.70 -13.17
CA THR A 92 6.00 -50.44 -12.72
C THR A 92 5.83 -49.40 -13.82
N ARG A 93 5.33 -48.21 -13.49
CA ARG A 93 5.25 -47.05 -14.36
C ARG A 93 6.07 -45.91 -13.76
N ILE A 94 6.95 -45.36 -14.56
CA ILE A 94 7.75 -44.18 -14.20
C ILE A 94 7.39 -43.07 -15.17
N THR A 95 6.95 -41.94 -14.64
CA THR A 95 6.63 -40.76 -15.41
C THR A 95 7.73 -39.71 -15.22
N PHE A 96 8.24 -39.15 -16.30
CA PHE A 96 9.26 -38.11 -16.27
C PHE A 96 8.63 -36.72 -16.28
N THR A 97 9.46 -35.71 -15.93
CA THR A 97 9.02 -34.30 -15.88
C THR A 97 8.68 -33.73 -17.26
N ASP A 98 9.17 -34.33 -18.33
CA ASP A 98 8.80 -34.01 -19.73
C ASP A 98 7.49 -34.69 -20.19
N GLY A 99 6.85 -35.50 -19.34
CA GLY A 99 5.64 -36.24 -19.64
C GLY A 99 5.87 -37.59 -20.32
N THR A 100 7.11 -38.00 -20.56
CA THR A 100 7.41 -39.36 -21.07
C THR A 100 7.20 -40.41 -19.99
N GLU A 101 6.84 -41.65 -20.39
CA GLU A 101 6.57 -42.75 -19.47
C GLU A 101 7.36 -44.01 -19.86
N ILE A 102 7.87 -44.70 -18.85
CA ILE A 102 8.39 -46.06 -18.95
C ILE A 102 7.43 -46.99 -18.20
N SER A 103 7.03 -48.08 -18.81
CA SER A 103 6.18 -49.12 -18.18
C SER A 103 6.81 -50.49 -18.38
N GLU A 104 7.07 -51.22 -17.26
CA GLU A 104 7.67 -52.55 -17.24
C GLU A 104 6.89 -53.53 -16.36
N SER A 105 6.82 -54.78 -16.75
CA SER A 105 6.17 -55.85 -16.00
C SER A 105 7.02 -56.38 -14.84
N SER A 106 7.99 -55.63 -14.39
CA SER A 106 8.86 -55.96 -13.26
C SER A 106 9.12 -54.74 -12.38
N THR A 107 9.72 -54.93 -11.23
CA THR A 107 10.17 -53.87 -10.34
C THR A 107 11.70 -53.61 -10.46
N ASP A 108 12.40 -54.31 -11.35
CA ASP A 108 13.82 -54.10 -11.51
C ASP A 108 14.17 -52.71 -12.04
N VAL A 109 13.28 -52.12 -12.81
CA VAL A 109 13.38 -50.72 -13.29
C VAL A 109 13.48 -49.72 -12.13
N LEU A 110 12.93 -50.02 -10.96
CA LEU A 110 13.05 -49.15 -9.76
C LEU A 110 14.51 -48.93 -9.37
N LYS A 111 15.37 -49.91 -9.60
CA LYS A 111 16.82 -49.79 -9.30
C LYS A 111 17.51 -48.71 -10.14
N GLN A 112 16.95 -48.40 -11.32
CA GLN A 112 17.52 -47.38 -12.22
C GLN A 112 16.98 -46.00 -11.98
N PHE A 113 15.71 -45.88 -11.51
CA PHE A 113 14.99 -44.59 -11.48
C PHE A 113 14.54 -44.17 -10.09
N ALA A 114 14.29 -45.09 -9.16
CA ALA A 114 13.84 -44.79 -7.81
C ALA A 114 14.98 -44.80 -6.77
N ILE A 115 16.20 -45.23 -7.17
CA ILE A 115 17.37 -45.26 -6.33
C ILE A 115 18.21 -43.98 -6.56
N LEU A 116 18.89 -43.54 -5.52
CA LEU A 116 19.86 -42.45 -5.61
C LEU A 116 21.00 -42.82 -6.59
N ASP A 117 21.46 -41.85 -7.37
CA ASP A 117 22.59 -42.03 -8.28
C ASP A 117 23.91 -42.30 -7.52
N ASP A 118 25.01 -42.52 -8.26
CA ASP A 118 26.34 -42.75 -7.69
C ASP A 118 26.85 -41.61 -6.81
N GLN A 119 26.28 -40.39 -7.01
CA GLN A 119 26.52 -39.21 -6.19
C GLN A 119 25.52 -39.07 -5.03
N ARG A 120 24.65 -40.06 -4.83
CA ARG A 120 23.56 -40.10 -3.86
C ARG A 120 22.57 -38.96 -4.05
N GLN A 121 22.31 -38.50 -5.29
CA GLN A 121 21.33 -37.49 -5.60
C GLN A 121 20.05 -38.13 -6.14
N MET A 122 18.93 -37.50 -5.84
CA MET A 122 17.65 -37.84 -6.46
C MET A 122 17.65 -37.41 -7.92
N ARG A 123 17.09 -38.23 -8.79
CA ARG A 123 16.88 -37.87 -10.19
C ARG A 123 15.86 -36.77 -10.31
N GLY A 124 16.29 -35.61 -10.79
CA GLY A 124 15.41 -34.44 -10.99
C GLY A 124 14.49 -34.55 -12.20
N ASP A 125 14.70 -35.54 -13.08
CA ASP A 125 13.92 -35.81 -14.28
C ASP A 125 12.72 -36.75 -14.03
N VAL A 126 12.63 -37.40 -12.87
CA VAL A 126 11.53 -38.29 -12.49
C VAL A 126 10.44 -37.52 -11.77
N ALA A 127 9.23 -37.49 -12.36
CA ALA A 127 8.06 -36.82 -11.78
C ALA A 127 7.30 -37.74 -10.80
N SER A 128 7.08 -39.03 -11.16
CA SER A 128 6.40 -39.99 -10.27
C SER A 128 6.80 -41.42 -10.58
N VAL A 129 6.71 -42.28 -9.54
CA VAL A 129 6.98 -43.72 -9.63
C VAL A 129 5.79 -44.48 -9.08
N HIS A 130 5.12 -45.26 -9.92
CA HIS A 130 3.98 -46.09 -9.56
C HIS A 130 4.29 -47.57 -9.75
N VAL A 131 3.98 -48.35 -8.72
CA VAL A 131 4.04 -49.83 -8.75
C VAL A 131 2.64 -50.36 -8.56
N TYR A 132 2.21 -51.19 -9.47
CA TYR A 132 0.92 -51.86 -9.42
C TYR A 132 1.12 -53.31 -8.96
N CYS A 133 0.37 -53.71 -7.97
CA CYS A 133 0.53 -55.02 -7.34
C CYS A 133 -0.83 -55.68 -7.05
N PRO A 134 -1.03 -56.97 -7.40
CA PRO A 134 -2.28 -57.70 -7.13
C PRO A 134 -2.36 -58.14 -5.66
N HIS A 135 -2.61 -57.19 -4.76
CA HIS A 135 -2.73 -57.46 -3.33
C HIS A 135 -4.10 -57.06 -2.76
N ALA A 136 -4.73 -57.93 -1.98
CA ALA A 136 -6.10 -57.72 -1.46
C ALA A 136 -6.26 -56.42 -0.66
N PHE A 137 -5.26 -56.03 0.14
CA PHE A 137 -5.29 -54.78 0.89
C PHE A 137 -5.31 -53.52 -0.03
N LEU A 138 -4.60 -53.57 -1.15
CA LEU A 138 -4.60 -52.48 -2.13
C LEU A 138 -5.92 -52.41 -2.91
N GLN A 139 -6.58 -53.56 -3.12
CA GLN A 139 -7.86 -53.65 -3.81
C GLN A 139 -8.99 -52.91 -3.06
N THR A 140 -8.83 -52.65 -1.76
CA THR A 140 -9.78 -51.82 -0.99
C THR A 140 -9.73 -50.34 -1.32
N GLY A 141 -8.93 -49.91 -2.28
CA GLY A 141 -8.75 -48.47 -2.64
C GLY A 141 -7.64 -47.79 -1.83
N VAL A 142 -6.71 -48.58 -1.28
CA VAL A 142 -5.55 -48.08 -0.54
C VAL A 142 -4.35 -47.92 -1.47
N GLU A 143 -3.61 -46.87 -1.25
CA GLU A 143 -2.26 -46.64 -1.82
C GLU A 143 -1.23 -46.63 -0.69
N LEU A 144 -0.15 -47.38 -0.86
CA LEU A 144 0.99 -47.34 0.04
C LEU A 144 2.09 -46.45 -0.56
N LEU A 145 2.64 -45.52 0.22
CA LEU A 145 3.73 -44.67 -0.16
C LEU A 145 5.01 -45.08 0.56
N ASP A 146 6.02 -45.55 -0.20
CA ASP A 146 7.38 -45.72 0.33
C ASP A 146 8.17 -44.42 0.14
N LEU A 147 8.48 -43.74 1.25
CA LEU A 147 9.14 -42.46 1.23
C LEU A 147 10.65 -42.59 1.45
N PRO A 148 11.47 -41.68 0.88
CA PRO A 148 12.89 -41.61 1.14
C PRO A 148 13.23 -41.59 2.64
N GLY A 149 14.44 -41.94 2.99
CA GLY A 149 14.94 -41.78 4.36
C GLY A 149 15.08 -40.33 4.74
N THR A 150 14.61 -39.98 5.94
CA THR A 150 14.75 -38.64 6.52
C THR A 150 16.10 -38.48 7.21
N ASN A 151 16.50 -37.22 7.46
CA ASN A 151 17.74 -36.81 8.12
C ASN A 151 19.04 -37.10 7.31
N ASP A 152 18.92 -37.27 5.99
CA ASP A 152 20.06 -37.44 5.13
C ASP A 152 20.34 -36.19 4.27
N ARG A 153 19.26 -35.60 3.66
CA ARG A 153 19.37 -34.41 2.81
C ARG A 153 18.11 -33.56 2.85
N GLU A 154 18.28 -32.25 2.79
CA GLU A 154 17.16 -31.28 2.83
C GLU A 154 16.13 -31.49 1.69
N ALA A 155 16.60 -31.84 0.48
CA ALA A 155 15.72 -32.10 -0.65
C ALA A 155 14.83 -33.35 -0.42
N GLN A 156 15.37 -34.39 0.22
CA GLN A 156 14.58 -35.58 0.60
C GLN A 156 13.58 -35.25 1.70
N ASP A 157 14.00 -34.47 2.70
CA ASP A 157 13.12 -34.02 3.78
C ASP A 157 11.97 -33.15 3.25
N ALA A 158 12.23 -32.30 2.23
CA ALA A 158 11.21 -31.52 1.57
C ALA A 158 10.19 -32.42 0.84
N LEU A 159 10.67 -33.40 0.05
CA LEU A 159 9.79 -34.37 -0.63
C LEU A 159 8.94 -35.16 0.37
N VAL A 160 9.56 -35.65 1.45
CA VAL A 160 8.84 -36.38 2.50
C VAL A 160 7.75 -35.49 3.12
N ARG A 161 8.06 -34.26 3.48
CA ARG A 161 7.08 -33.31 4.03
C ARG A 161 5.89 -33.10 3.10
N ASP A 162 6.14 -32.90 1.80
CA ASP A 162 5.09 -32.67 0.81
C ASP A 162 4.19 -33.90 0.67
N GLN A 163 4.78 -35.10 0.62
CA GLN A 163 4.03 -36.37 0.55
C GLN A 163 3.24 -36.71 1.83
N LEU A 164 3.79 -36.39 3.02
CA LEU A 164 3.07 -36.59 4.29
C LEU A 164 1.79 -35.78 4.37
N LEU A 165 1.76 -34.58 3.78
CA LEU A 165 0.58 -33.72 3.77
C LEU A 165 -0.61 -34.36 3.04
N THR A 166 -0.33 -35.16 2.01
CA THR A 166 -1.35 -35.82 1.16
C THR A 166 -1.66 -37.25 1.60
N ALA A 167 -1.13 -37.72 2.75
CA ALA A 167 -1.38 -39.05 3.27
C ALA A 167 -2.52 -39.07 4.28
N ASP A 168 -3.48 -39.96 4.17
CA ASP A 168 -4.61 -40.14 5.13
C ASP A 168 -4.14 -40.76 6.45
N LEU A 169 -3.18 -41.69 6.38
CA LEU A 169 -2.50 -42.31 7.52
C LEU A 169 -0.98 -42.19 7.36
N VAL A 170 -0.31 -41.83 8.41
CA VAL A 170 1.14 -41.75 8.46
C VAL A 170 1.65 -42.90 9.36
N VAL A 171 2.58 -43.70 8.85
CA VAL A 171 3.27 -44.75 9.58
C VAL A 171 4.72 -44.37 9.79
N GLN A 172 5.09 -44.01 11.01
CA GLN A 172 6.46 -43.70 11.39
C GLN A 172 7.20 -44.96 11.83
N VAL A 173 8.24 -45.34 11.12
CA VAL A 173 9.09 -46.49 11.51
C VAL A 173 10.21 -46.01 12.44
N LEU A 174 10.32 -46.66 13.59
CA LEU A 174 11.31 -46.41 14.63
C LEU A 174 12.29 -47.58 14.71
N ASP A 175 13.57 -47.30 14.95
CA ASP A 175 14.60 -48.31 15.23
C ASP A 175 14.69 -48.51 16.76
N ALA A 176 14.28 -49.66 17.25
CA ALA A 176 14.31 -49.99 18.67
C ALA A 176 15.74 -49.97 19.28
N ARG A 177 16.78 -50.13 18.46
CA ARG A 177 18.17 -50.07 18.91
C ARG A 177 18.65 -48.62 19.16
N LYS A 178 17.87 -47.63 18.67
CA LYS A 178 18.18 -46.21 18.78
C LYS A 178 16.98 -45.48 19.35
N LEU A 179 17.18 -44.74 20.41
CA LEU A 179 16.14 -43.84 20.89
C LEU A 179 16.04 -42.62 19.97
N MET A 180 14.80 -42.20 19.74
CA MET A 180 14.55 -40.95 18.97
C MET A 180 15.20 -39.77 19.69
N THR A 181 16.01 -39.03 18.98
CA THR A 181 16.64 -37.79 19.47
C THR A 181 15.62 -36.69 19.67
N LEU A 182 15.96 -35.66 20.46
CA LEU A 182 15.08 -34.51 20.67
C LEU A 182 14.79 -33.80 19.34
N GLY A 183 15.82 -33.58 18.50
CA GLY A 183 15.65 -32.94 17.20
C GLY A 183 14.75 -33.73 16.23
N GLU A 184 14.85 -35.07 16.21
CA GLU A 184 13.93 -35.90 15.43
C GLU A 184 12.48 -35.78 15.90
N ARG A 185 12.25 -35.63 17.21
CA ARG A 185 10.91 -35.42 17.78
C ARG A 185 10.35 -34.04 17.42
N GLU A 186 11.16 -33.01 17.47
CA GLU A 186 10.79 -31.64 17.11
C GLU A 186 10.46 -31.58 15.62
N ASN A 187 11.35 -32.08 14.74
CA ASN A 187 11.09 -32.16 13.30
C ASN A 187 9.78 -32.91 12.99
N LEU A 188 9.56 -34.03 13.65
CA LEU A 188 8.35 -34.81 13.46
C LEU A 188 7.09 -34.04 13.90
N ARG A 189 7.18 -33.29 15.00
CA ARG A 189 6.11 -32.43 15.47
C ARG A 189 5.77 -31.35 14.44
N ASP A 190 6.78 -30.62 13.94
CA ASP A 190 6.61 -29.55 12.96
C ASP A 190 6.04 -30.09 11.63
N TRP A 191 6.46 -31.28 11.22
CA TRP A 191 6.01 -31.89 9.97
C TRP A 191 4.59 -32.45 10.03
N LEU A 192 4.11 -32.85 11.21
CA LEU A 192 2.81 -33.47 11.37
C LEU A 192 1.80 -32.54 12.04
N LEU A 193 2.07 -32.07 13.26
CA LEU A 193 1.07 -31.36 14.07
C LEU A 193 0.76 -29.96 13.51
N ASP A 194 1.77 -29.21 13.11
CA ASP A 194 1.59 -27.86 12.59
C ASP A 194 0.85 -27.84 11.23
N ARG A 195 0.89 -28.95 10.53
CA ARG A 195 0.17 -29.15 9.26
C ARG A 195 -1.16 -29.92 9.42
N GLY A 196 -1.60 -30.14 10.67
CA GLY A 196 -2.87 -30.79 10.97
C GLY A 196 -2.91 -32.28 10.68
N ILE A 197 -1.73 -32.95 10.58
CA ILE A 197 -1.64 -34.41 10.38
C ILE A 197 -1.76 -35.08 11.73
N LYS A 198 -2.93 -35.63 12.04
CA LYS A 198 -3.26 -36.24 13.34
C LYS A 198 -3.36 -37.75 13.32
N THR A 199 -3.47 -38.35 12.14
CA THR A 199 -3.60 -39.81 11.99
C THR A 199 -2.22 -40.41 11.82
N VAL A 200 -1.57 -40.77 12.91
CA VAL A 200 -0.21 -41.28 12.95
C VAL A 200 -0.13 -42.57 13.77
N VAL A 201 0.56 -43.57 13.23
CA VAL A 201 0.89 -44.82 13.91
C VAL A 201 2.38 -45.03 13.88
N PHE A 202 2.95 -45.46 14.98
CA PHE A 202 4.37 -45.77 15.11
C PHE A 202 4.62 -47.28 15.02
N VAL A 203 5.71 -47.66 14.34
CA VAL A 203 6.16 -49.05 14.25
C VAL A 203 7.54 -49.18 14.83
N ALA A 204 7.69 -49.92 15.92
CA ALA A 204 8.98 -50.27 16.49
C ALA A 204 9.54 -51.49 15.77
N ASN A 205 10.59 -51.29 14.94
CA ASN A 205 11.30 -52.34 14.25
C ASN A 205 12.60 -52.72 15.00
N PHE A 206 13.17 -53.88 14.72
CA PHE A 206 14.42 -54.40 15.28
C PHE A 206 14.37 -54.73 16.79
N LEU A 207 13.20 -54.86 17.41
CA LEU A 207 13.08 -55.32 18.81
C LEU A 207 13.66 -56.71 18.98
N ASN A 208 13.56 -57.58 17.97
CA ASN A 208 14.15 -58.92 17.96
C ASN A 208 15.68 -58.97 18.06
N LEU A 209 16.34 -57.83 17.86
CA LEU A 209 17.81 -57.71 17.94
C LEU A 209 18.29 -57.25 19.32
N LEU A 210 17.35 -56.96 20.24
CA LEU A 210 17.64 -56.60 21.63
C LEU A 210 17.56 -57.80 22.54
N GLU A 211 18.29 -57.77 23.66
CA GLU A 211 18.15 -58.77 24.70
C GLU A 211 16.72 -58.78 25.26
N PRO A 212 16.17 -59.93 25.63
CA PRO A 212 14.78 -60.05 26.07
C PRO A 212 14.40 -59.11 27.23
N GLU A 213 15.31 -58.82 28.12
CA GLU A 213 15.12 -57.94 29.27
C GLU A 213 14.98 -56.47 28.82
N ASP A 214 15.70 -56.06 27.81
CA ASP A 214 15.68 -54.70 27.27
C ASP A 214 14.47 -54.43 26.37
N GLN A 215 13.95 -55.44 25.68
CA GLN A 215 12.83 -55.28 24.74
C GLN A 215 11.65 -54.60 25.37
N LYS A 216 11.23 -54.98 26.56
CA LYS A 216 10.07 -54.40 27.26
C LYS A 216 10.33 -52.97 27.68
N GLN A 217 11.54 -52.67 28.17
CA GLN A 217 11.90 -51.34 28.61
C GLN A 217 11.97 -50.36 27.43
N VAL A 218 12.59 -50.78 26.34
CA VAL A 218 12.66 -49.95 25.11
C VAL A 218 11.29 -49.74 24.51
N TYR A 219 10.47 -50.79 24.42
CA TYR A 219 9.09 -50.67 23.91
C TYR A 219 8.26 -49.66 24.72
N ASN A 220 8.31 -49.69 26.06
CA ASN A 220 7.60 -48.76 26.91
C ASN A 220 8.08 -47.30 26.71
N ARG A 221 9.38 -47.08 26.48
CA ARG A 221 9.91 -45.74 26.16
C ARG A 221 9.41 -45.23 24.81
N LEU A 222 9.37 -46.10 23.78
CA LEU A 222 8.84 -45.76 22.47
C LEU A 222 7.35 -45.50 22.51
N LEU A 223 6.61 -46.26 23.33
CA LEU A 223 5.18 -46.05 23.55
C LEU A 223 4.90 -44.67 24.17
N PHE A 224 5.66 -44.29 25.20
CA PHE A 224 5.54 -42.96 25.79
C PHE A 224 5.78 -41.82 24.74
N VAL A 225 6.74 -42.02 23.85
CA VAL A 225 6.98 -41.10 22.75
C VAL A 225 5.78 -41.05 21.80
N ALA A 226 5.32 -42.20 21.33
CA ALA A 226 4.17 -42.31 20.42
C ALA A 226 2.92 -41.65 20.98
N GLU A 227 2.59 -41.91 22.25
CA GLU A 227 1.43 -41.33 22.94
C GLU A 227 1.52 -39.81 23.06
N SER A 228 2.74 -39.24 23.14
CA SER A 228 2.94 -37.79 23.21
C SER A 228 2.45 -37.05 21.96
N PHE A 229 2.31 -37.70 20.82
CA PHE A 229 1.80 -37.14 19.57
C PHE A 229 0.26 -37.05 19.54
N ARG A 230 -0.47 -37.62 20.53
CA ARG A 230 -1.94 -37.55 20.66
C ARG A 230 -2.66 -37.84 19.33
N ALA A 231 -2.28 -38.92 18.66
CA ALA A 231 -2.85 -39.29 17.38
C ALA A 231 -4.37 -39.51 17.48
N GLU A 232 -5.11 -39.07 16.47
CA GLU A 232 -6.56 -39.33 16.35
C GLU A 232 -6.77 -40.65 15.61
N LEU A 233 -6.85 -41.77 16.36
CA LEU A 233 -7.02 -43.10 15.84
C LEU A 233 -8.40 -43.66 16.25
N PRO A 234 -8.93 -44.68 15.54
CA PRO A 234 -10.13 -45.38 15.97
C PRO A 234 -9.97 -46.01 17.36
N ASN A 235 -11.09 -46.21 18.06
CA ASN A 235 -11.09 -46.88 19.36
C ASN A 235 -10.45 -48.28 19.26
N ASN A 236 -9.67 -48.64 20.26
CA ASN A 236 -8.93 -49.91 20.36
C ASN A 236 -7.76 -50.08 19.36
N VAL A 237 -7.35 -49.03 18.67
CA VAL A 237 -6.12 -49.01 17.88
C VAL A 237 -5.01 -48.36 18.69
N SER A 238 -3.87 -49.05 18.83
CA SER A 238 -2.70 -48.50 19.52
C SER A 238 -1.94 -47.50 18.67
N ASN A 239 -1.26 -46.54 19.32
CA ASN A 239 -0.34 -45.65 18.63
C ASN A 239 0.99 -46.30 18.25
N LEU A 240 1.35 -47.44 18.88
CA LEU A 240 2.63 -48.12 18.63
C LEU A 240 2.40 -49.62 18.43
N TYR A 241 3.01 -50.15 17.40
CA TYR A 241 3.06 -51.57 17.10
C TYR A 241 4.51 -52.07 17.04
N ARG A 242 4.79 -53.25 17.61
CA ARG A 242 6.01 -53.98 17.36
C ARG A 242 5.89 -54.69 16.02
N VAL A 243 6.84 -54.53 15.12
CA VAL A 243 6.94 -55.33 13.89
C VAL A 243 8.42 -55.54 13.56
N ASP A 244 8.86 -56.78 13.67
CA ASP A 244 10.19 -57.19 13.26
C ASP A 244 10.18 -57.46 11.73
N ALA A 245 10.34 -56.41 10.95
CA ALA A 245 10.00 -56.36 9.51
C ALA A 245 10.75 -57.40 8.66
N LEU A 246 12.06 -57.60 8.87
CA LEU A 246 12.82 -58.55 8.09
C LEU A 246 12.47 -60.01 8.41
N PRO A 247 12.35 -60.43 9.67
CA PRO A 247 11.78 -61.76 10.02
C PRO A 247 10.39 -61.94 9.43
N ALA A 248 9.50 -60.93 9.51
CA ALA A 248 8.17 -60.97 8.95
C ALA A 248 8.17 -61.22 7.44
N LEU A 249 8.98 -60.46 6.68
CA LEU A 249 9.11 -60.67 5.24
C LEU A 249 9.61 -62.06 4.89
N ARG A 250 10.65 -62.56 5.62
CA ARG A 250 11.18 -63.90 5.39
C ARG A 250 10.19 -65.01 5.65
N ALA A 251 9.40 -64.87 6.70
CA ALA A 251 8.33 -65.80 7.03
C ALA A 251 7.23 -65.79 5.94
N ARG A 252 6.80 -64.64 5.51
CA ARG A 252 5.79 -64.50 4.42
C ARG A 252 6.26 -65.10 3.10
N LEU A 253 7.53 -64.83 2.70
CA LEU A 253 8.09 -65.39 1.47
C LEU A 253 8.24 -66.92 1.50
N LYS A 254 8.34 -67.54 2.71
CA LYS A 254 8.37 -68.99 2.93
C LYS A 254 7.01 -69.63 3.13
N GLY A 255 5.95 -68.82 3.24
CA GLY A 255 4.59 -69.29 3.60
C GLY A 255 4.47 -69.76 5.06
N ASP A 256 5.42 -69.38 5.94
CA ASP A 256 5.38 -69.76 7.36
C ASP A 256 4.53 -68.78 8.16
N VAL A 257 3.24 -69.13 8.28
CA VAL A 257 2.24 -68.30 8.95
C VAL A 257 2.55 -68.16 10.45
N SER A 258 3.06 -69.19 11.11
CA SER A 258 3.35 -69.18 12.54
C SER A 258 4.52 -68.23 12.83
N ALA A 259 5.60 -68.31 12.06
CA ALA A 259 6.70 -67.40 12.19
C ALA A 259 6.28 -65.94 11.85
N ALA A 260 5.43 -65.73 10.87
CA ALA A 260 4.92 -64.41 10.55
C ALA A 260 4.10 -63.79 11.72
N GLN A 261 3.26 -64.58 12.38
CA GLN A 261 2.46 -64.13 13.54
C GLN A 261 3.34 -63.68 14.72
N SER A 262 4.43 -64.40 14.99
CA SER A 262 5.36 -64.08 16.10
C SER A 262 6.09 -62.73 15.92
N THR A 263 6.15 -62.19 14.70
CA THR A 263 6.83 -60.93 14.40
C THR A 263 6.02 -59.67 14.71
N GLY A 264 4.74 -59.80 15.08
CA GLY A 264 3.80 -58.69 15.32
C GLY A 264 3.13 -58.15 14.05
N LEU A 265 3.50 -58.64 12.85
CA LEU A 265 2.96 -58.15 11.58
C LEU A 265 1.43 -58.28 11.51
N ALA A 266 0.87 -59.43 11.93
CA ALA A 266 -0.58 -59.67 11.85
C ALA A 266 -1.41 -58.67 12.69
N MET A 267 -0.91 -58.29 13.87
CA MET A 267 -1.57 -57.26 14.71
C MET A 267 -1.53 -55.88 14.01
N PHE A 268 -0.41 -55.54 13.40
CA PHE A 268 -0.28 -54.30 12.68
C PHE A 268 -1.16 -54.25 11.42
N GLU A 269 -1.21 -55.32 10.64
CA GLU A 269 -2.13 -55.44 9.48
C GLU A 269 -3.59 -55.29 9.89
N THR A 270 -4.01 -55.93 11.00
CA THR A 270 -5.38 -55.79 11.55
C THR A 270 -5.66 -54.33 11.93
N ALA A 271 -4.68 -53.65 12.53
CA ALA A 271 -4.82 -52.24 12.88
C ALA A 271 -4.94 -51.38 11.63
N LEU A 272 -4.10 -51.59 10.61
CA LEU A 272 -4.19 -50.87 9.33
C LEU A 272 -5.56 -51.05 8.67
N GLN A 273 -6.06 -52.28 8.60
CA GLN A 273 -7.38 -52.57 8.07
C GLN A 273 -8.49 -51.86 8.86
N THR A 274 -8.41 -51.87 10.20
CA THR A 274 -9.38 -51.19 11.07
C THR A 274 -9.35 -49.66 10.81
N ILE A 275 -8.17 -49.08 10.73
CA ILE A 275 -8.01 -47.63 10.46
C ILE A 275 -8.61 -47.31 9.10
N VAL A 276 -8.24 -48.04 8.05
CA VAL A 276 -8.74 -47.81 6.68
C VAL A 276 -10.26 -47.91 6.64
N THR A 277 -10.85 -49.01 7.16
CA THR A 277 -12.30 -49.21 7.14
C THR A 277 -13.05 -48.10 7.86
N VAL A 278 -12.56 -47.67 9.03
CA VAL A 278 -13.22 -46.63 9.83
C VAL A 278 -13.03 -45.23 9.24
N GLN A 279 -11.86 -44.93 8.67
CA GLN A 279 -11.50 -43.57 8.23
C GLN A 279 -11.82 -43.32 6.76
N GLN A 280 -11.78 -44.33 5.90
CA GLN A 280 -12.09 -44.18 4.47
C GLN A 280 -13.53 -43.70 4.24
N GLU A 281 -14.45 -44.03 5.15
CA GLU A 281 -15.84 -43.57 5.12
C GLU A 281 -16.01 -42.16 5.73
N LYS A 282 -15.02 -41.67 6.50
CA LYS A 282 -15.13 -40.40 7.22
C LYS A 282 -14.55 -39.24 6.44
N VAL A 283 -15.40 -38.38 5.91
CA VAL A 283 -15.02 -37.09 5.28
C VAL A 283 -14.21 -36.21 6.24
N THR A 284 -14.37 -36.42 7.56
CA THR A 284 -13.73 -35.59 8.61
C THR A 284 -12.21 -35.75 8.70
N VAL A 285 -11.64 -36.86 8.22
CA VAL A 285 -10.19 -37.15 8.38
C VAL A 285 -9.27 -36.14 7.69
N ARG A 286 -9.70 -35.60 6.56
CA ARG A 286 -8.94 -34.65 5.77
C ARG A 286 -9.05 -33.20 6.29
N PHE A 287 -10.14 -32.91 7.02
CA PHE A 287 -10.48 -31.52 7.42
C PHE A 287 -9.41 -30.82 8.26
N PRO A 288 -8.75 -31.41 9.27
CA PRO A 288 -7.73 -30.73 10.07
C PRO A 288 -6.58 -30.18 9.21
N ARG A 289 -6.14 -30.93 8.18
CA ARG A 289 -5.08 -30.52 7.27
C ARG A 289 -5.53 -29.37 6.40
N VAL A 290 -6.70 -29.50 5.81
CA VAL A 290 -7.34 -28.46 5.00
C VAL A 290 -7.49 -27.18 5.81
N GLN A 291 -7.97 -27.28 7.05
CA GLN A 291 -8.11 -26.13 7.95
C GLN A 291 -6.77 -25.48 8.27
N ALA A 292 -5.72 -26.27 8.53
CA ALA A 292 -4.39 -25.75 8.83
C ALA A 292 -3.83 -24.94 7.64
N ILE A 293 -3.86 -25.53 6.43
CA ILE A 293 -3.32 -24.86 5.23
C ILE A 293 -4.20 -23.68 4.81
N ALA A 294 -5.53 -23.83 4.83
CA ALA A 294 -6.44 -22.72 4.53
C ALA A 294 -6.25 -21.53 5.50
N SER A 295 -5.97 -21.82 6.79
CA SER A 295 -5.66 -20.77 7.77
C SER A 295 -4.36 -20.03 7.44
N GLN A 296 -3.33 -20.72 6.94
CA GLN A 296 -2.09 -20.08 6.49
C GLN A 296 -2.32 -19.21 5.25
N VAL A 297 -3.07 -19.70 4.26
CA VAL A 297 -3.48 -18.92 3.07
C VAL A 297 -4.28 -17.68 3.47
N LYS A 298 -5.23 -17.84 4.41
CA LYS A 298 -5.98 -16.72 4.97
C LYS A 298 -5.07 -15.67 5.63
N THR A 299 -4.10 -16.09 6.43
CA THR A 299 -3.13 -15.18 7.06
C THR A 299 -2.33 -14.42 6.01
N ALA A 300 -1.89 -15.08 4.94
CA ALA A 300 -1.20 -14.43 3.83
C ALA A 300 -2.09 -13.41 3.10
N LEU A 301 -3.36 -13.74 2.84
CA LEU A 301 -4.35 -12.81 2.28
C LEU A 301 -4.58 -11.61 3.20
N GLN A 302 -4.72 -11.82 4.50
CA GLN A 302 -4.89 -10.76 5.49
C GLN A 302 -3.69 -9.80 5.52
N ALA A 303 -2.48 -10.33 5.48
CA ALA A 303 -1.26 -9.52 5.43
C ALA A 303 -1.21 -8.63 4.18
N LYS A 304 -1.55 -9.18 3.00
CA LYS A 304 -1.64 -8.40 1.74
C LYS A 304 -2.76 -7.34 1.80
N THR A 305 -3.93 -7.71 2.31
CA THR A 305 -5.07 -6.80 2.50
C THR A 305 -4.68 -5.61 3.38
N GLN A 306 -4.03 -5.88 4.51
CA GLN A 306 -3.57 -4.85 5.45
C GLN A 306 -2.53 -3.93 4.81
N ALA A 307 -1.57 -4.47 4.06
CA ALA A 307 -0.55 -3.68 3.38
C ALA A 307 -1.19 -2.68 2.39
N ILE A 308 -2.11 -3.15 1.53
CA ILE A 308 -2.81 -2.29 0.56
C ILE A 308 -3.68 -1.25 1.27
N SER A 309 -4.41 -1.64 2.33
CA SER A 309 -5.23 -0.71 3.13
C SER A 309 -4.38 0.42 3.71
N THR A 310 -3.23 0.09 4.30
CA THR A 310 -2.30 1.06 4.88
C THR A 310 -1.74 2.03 3.83
N GLU A 311 -1.42 1.54 2.64
CA GLU A 311 -0.96 2.38 1.53
C GLU A 311 -2.04 3.36 1.06
N LEU A 312 -3.30 2.87 0.91
CA LEU A 312 -4.44 3.69 0.53
C LEU A 312 -4.75 4.76 1.58
N GLU A 313 -4.75 4.40 2.87
CA GLU A 313 -4.94 5.34 3.97
C GLU A 313 -3.83 6.41 3.99
N ALA A 314 -2.58 6.02 3.79
CA ALA A 314 -1.47 6.96 3.72
C ALA A 314 -1.59 7.92 2.52
N ALA A 315 -2.04 7.43 1.36
CA ALA A 315 -2.28 8.25 0.18
C ALA A 315 -3.43 9.25 0.41
N GLU A 316 -4.54 8.79 1.02
CA GLU A 316 -5.68 9.64 1.35
C GLU A 316 -5.33 10.71 2.39
N ASN A 317 -4.59 10.36 3.44
CA ASN A 317 -4.10 11.30 4.44
C ASN A 317 -3.20 12.39 3.81
N LYS A 318 -2.32 12.01 2.86
CA LYS A 318 -1.53 12.98 2.11
C LYS A 318 -2.39 13.90 1.25
N ARG A 319 -3.41 13.36 0.60
CA ARG A 319 -4.38 14.12 -0.19
C ARG A 319 -5.14 15.12 0.68
N GLN A 320 -5.66 14.66 1.81
CA GLN A 320 -6.40 15.49 2.75
C GLN A 320 -5.53 16.61 3.33
N ALA A 321 -4.28 16.30 3.71
CA ALA A 321 -3.33 17.31 4.17
C ALA A 321 -3.05 18.40 3.10
N LYS A 322 -2.93 18.01 1.82
CA LYS A 322 -2.78 18.98 0.71
C LYS A 322 -4.01 19.89 0.58
N ILE A 323 -5.22 19.33 0.69
CA ILE A 323 -6.46 20.09 0.64
C ILE A 323 -6.53 21.10 1.80
N GLU A 324 -6.21 20.67 3.02
CA GLU A 324 -6.17 21.56 4.18
C GLU A 324 -5.16 22.70 4.04
N ILE A 325 -3.97 22.40 3.52
CA ILE A 325 -2.95 23.43 3.23
C ILE A 325 -3.48 24.42 2.21
N LYS A 326 -4.10 23.96 1.12
CA LYS A 326 -4.70 24.83 0.11
C LYS A 326 -5.80 25.72 0.69
N GLN A 327 -6.69 25.16 1.51
CA GLN A 327 -7.75 25.92 2.17
C GLN A 327 -7.22 26.97 3.16
N LYS A 328 -6.19 26.62 3.95
CA LYS A 328 -5.52 27.58 4.86
C LYS A 328 -4.83 28.71 4.08
N ALA A 329 -4.11 28.38 3.00
CA ALA A 329 -3.48 29.37 2.14
C ALA A 329 -4.52 30.28 1.49
N GLN A 330 -5.62 29.76 0.98
CA GLN A 330 -6.72 30.53 0.40
C GLN A 330 -7.27 31.57 1.40
N LYS A 331 -7.55 31.14 2.64
CA LYS A 331 -8.03 32.05 3.69
C LYS A 331 -7.02 33.15 4.02
N LEU A 332 -5.74 32.85 4.07
CA LEU A 332 -4.69 33.83 4.32
C LEU A 332 -4.55 34.84 3.17
N ILE A 333 -4.53 34.35 1.93
CA ILE A 333 -4.47 35.19 0.74
C ILE A 333 -5.69 36.10 0.66
N GLN A 334 -6.89 35.56 0.86
CA GLN A 334 -8.13 36.33 0.86
C GLN A 334 -8.12 37.43 1.92
N LYS A 335 -7.70 37.10 3.16
CA LYS A 335 -7.60 38.08 4.24
C LYS A 335 -6.58 39.18 3.92
N GLY A 336 -5.42 38.82 3.40
CA GLY A 336 -4.36 39.79 3.04
C GLY A 336 -4.78 40.68 1.87
N PHE A 337 -5.40 40.09 0.84
CA PHE A 337 -5.95 40.82 -0.31
C PHE A 337 -7.02 41.83 0.14
N SER A 338 -8.04 41.40 0.88
CA SER A 338 -9.11 42.26 1.36
C SER A 338 -8.59 43.40 2.25
N ALA A 339 -7.60 43.13 3.09
CA ALA A 339 -6.96 44.15 3.91
C ALA A 339 -6.25 45.20 3.02
N SER A 340 -5.42 44.78 2.03
CA SER A 340 -4.73 45.67 1.13
C SER A 340 -5.66 46.50 0.27
N VAL A 341 -6.78 45.92 -0.21
CA VAL A 341 -7.83 46.65 -0.93
C VAL A 341 -8.48 47.70 -0.01
N SER A 342 -8.86 47.31 1.20
CA SER A 342 -9.45 48.22 2.17
C SER A 342 -8.53 49.38 2.55
N ASP A 343 -7.25 49.11 2.74
CA ASP A 343 -6.24 50.14 3.01
C ASP A 343 -6.12 51.13 1.85
N PHE A 344 -6.11 50.66 0.62
CA PHE A 344 -6.07 51.53 -0.55
C PHE A 344 -7.37 52.31 -0.74
N GLN A 345 -8.54 51.69 -0.55
CA GLN A 345 -9.84 52.36 -0.57
C GLN A 345 -9.91 53.46 0.52
N SER A 346 -9.40 53.19 1.73
CA SER A 346 -9.32 54.14 2.82
C SER A 346 -8.38 55.31 2.48
N TRP A 347 -7.29 55.06 1.76
CA TRP A 347 -6.38 56.10 1.28
C TRP A 347 -7.02 56.96 0.19
N LEU A 348 -7.80 56.36 -0.73
CA LEU A 348 -8.54 57.03 -1.82
C LEU A 348 -9.74 57.83 -1.34
N TYR A 349 -10.14 57.69 -0.08
CA TYR A 349 -11.30 58.43 0.49
C TYR A 349 -11.09 59.93 0.33
N LEU A 350 -12.01 60.58 -0.42
CA LEU A 350 -11.81 61.95 -0.89
C LEU A 350 -11.43 62.97 0.21
N PRO A 351 -12.10 62.99 1.39
CA PRO A 351 -11.66 63.89 2.47
C PRO A 351 -10.19 63.68 2.89
N LYS A 352 -9.72 62.46 2.85
CA LYS A 352 -8.31 62.14 3.20
C LYS A 352 -7.33 62.58 2.11
N LEU A 353 -7.67 62.33 0.83
CA LEU A 353 -6.88 62.83 -0.30
C LEU A 353 -6.78 64.36 -0.32
N ILE A 354 -7.91 65.07 -0.13
CA ILE A 354 -7.96 66.50 -0.01
C ILE A 354 -7.06 66.99 1.12
N ASN A 355 -7.21 66.44 2.31
CA ASN A 355 -6.42 66.84 3.46
C ASN A 355 -4.91 66.61 3.26
N CYS A 356 -4.52 65.53 2.60
CA CYS A 356 -3.12 65.19 2.39
C CYS A 356 -2.48 65.93 1.21
N TYR A 357 -3.20 66.10 0.11
CA TYR A 357 -2.57 66.49 -1.17
C TYR A 357 -3.07 67.77 -1.80
N GLN A 358 -4.23 68.36 -1.39
CA GLN A 358 -4.81 69.52 -2.01
C GLN A 358 -3.85 70.72 -1.99
N SER A 359 -3.21 70.98 -0.87
CA SER A 359 -2.30 72.09 -0.67
C SER A 359 -1.03 71.97 -1.54
N GLU A 360 -0.43 70.76 -1.54
CA GLU A 360 0.76 70.47 -2.35
C GLU A 360 0.44 70.56 -3.86
N LEU A 361 -0.69 70.02 -4.27
CA LEU A 361 -1.15 70.02 -5.65
C LEU A 361 -1.46 71.45 -6.11
N ALA A 362 -2.15 72.26 -5.30
CA ALA A 362 -2.43 73.65 -5.62
C ALA A 362 -1.13 74.44 -5.79
N SER A 363 -0.14 74.22 -4.94
CA SER A 363 1.18 74.81 -5.04
C SER A 363 1.91 74.36 -6.32
N ALA A 364 1.86 73.08 -6.67
CA ALA A 364 2.47 72.50 -7.87
C ALA A 364 1.81 73.07 -9.16
N LEU A 365 0.52 73.29 -9.15
CA LEU A 365 -0.21 73.92 -10.24
C LEU A 365 0.20 75.39 -10.40
N GLN A 366 0.31 76.12 -9.29
CA GLN A 366 0.74 77.51 -9.29
C GLN A 366 2.18 77.70 -9.84
N GLN A 367 3.08 76.77 -9.48
CA GLN A 367 4.48 76.76 -9.88
C GLN A 367 4.71 76.12 -11.27
N GLY A 368 3.72 75.57 -11.94
CA GLY A 368 3.87 74.87 -13.21
C GLY A 368 4.62 73.53 -13.07
N THR A 369 4.72 72.95 -11.85
CA THR A 369 5.46 71.71 -11.55
C THR A 369 4.52 70.51 -11.33
N PHE A 370 3.28 70.62 -11.80
CA PHE A 370 2.24 69.59 -11.66
C PHE A 370 2.72 68.20 -12.11
N SER A 371 3.31 68.09 -13.29
CA SER A 371 3.78 66.79 -13.82
C SER A 371 4.91 66.18 -12.99
N THR A 372 5.72 66.98 -12.32
CA THR A 372 6.78 66.51 -11.42
C THR A 372 6.18 65.96 -10.11
N TRP A 373 5.22 66.69 -9.55
CA TRP A 373 4.48 66.27 -8.35
C TRP A 373 3.68 64.99 -8.63
N GLU A 374 2.95 64.94 -9.74
CA GLU A 374 2.15 63.76 -10.10
C GLU A 374 3.03 62.51 -10.28
N ARG A 375 4.11 62.61 -11.06
CA ARG A 375 5.03 61.51 -11.34
C ARG A 375 5.89 61.10 -10.15
N GLY A 376 6.18 61.99 -9.24
CA GLY A 376 6.98 61.76 -8.04
C GLY A 376 6.15 61.25 -6.88
N ILE A 377 5.78 62.15 -5.99
CA ILE A 377 5.18 61.87 -4.69
C ILE A 377 3.85 61.10 -4.83
N PHE A 378 2.96 61.59 -5.73
CA PHE A 378 1.61 61.03 -5.84
C PHE A 378 1.61 59.65 -6.49
N LYS A 379 2.35 59.48 -7.57
CA LYS A 379 2.47 58.19 -8.25
C LYS A 379 3.15 57.12 -7.39
N GLN A 380 4.15 57.51 -6.62
CA GLN A 380 4.86 56.58 -5.74
C GLN A 380 3.93 56.02 -4.64
N ALA A 381 3.14 56.86 -3.99
CA ALA A 381 2.18 56.44 -2.99
C ALA A 381 1.14 55.43 -3.56
N ILE A 382 0.70 55.69 -4.81
CA ILE A 382 -0.22 54.79 -5.51
C ILE A 382 0.44 53.45 -5.82
N GLN A 383 1.70 53.47 -6.30
CA GLN A 383 2.44 52.25 -6.63
C GLN A 383 2.64 51.35 -5.43
N GLU A 384 2.87 51.91 -4.24
CA GLU A 384 3.01 51.10 -3.00
C GLU A 384 1.73 50.34 -2.69
N HIS A 385 0.54 50.98 -2.80
CA HIS A 385 -0.74 50.35 -2.62
C HIS A 385 -1.05 49.30 -3.72
N GLN A 386 -0.75 49.62 -4.99
CA GLN A 386 -0.92 48.70 -6.10
C GLN A 386 -0.10 47.44 -5.90
N GLN A 387 1.20 47.58 -5.54
CA GLN A 387 2.08 46.43 -5.29
C GLN A 387 1.60 45.57 -4.11
N ALA A 388 1.08 46.19 -3.05
CA ALA A 388 0.52 45.46 -1.91
C ALA A 388 -0.69 44.58 -2.30
N ILE A 389 -1.55 45.07 -3.20
CA ILE A 389 -2.69 44.32 -3.71
C ILE A 389 -2.25 43.22 -4.67
N VAL A 390 -1.45 43.60 -5.69
CA VAL A 390 -1.00 42.67 -6.75
C VAL A 390 -0.18 41.51 -6.19
N LYS A 391 0.61 41.74 -5.16
CA LYS A 391 1.36 40.68 -4.47
C LYS A 391 0.49 39.51 -4.03
N TRP A 392 -0.67 39.77 -3.46
CA TRP A 392 -1.59 38.69 -3.00
C TRP A 392 -2.19 37.93 -4.17
N VAL A 393 -2.50 38.63 -5.26
CA VAL A 393 -3.04 37.99 -6.46
C VAL A 393 -1.99 37.12 -7.14
N HIS A 394 -0.74 37.59 -7.23
CA HIS A 394 0.38 36.78 -7.74
C HIS A 394 0.62 35.54 -6.90
N GLN A 395 0.60 35.68 -5.58
CA GLN A 395 0.71 34.52 -4.68
C GLN A 395 -0.44 33.54 -4.88
N ALA A 396 -1.67 34.03 -5.12
CA ALA A 396 -2.80 33.16 -5.44
C ALA A 396 -2.58 32.41 -6.75
N CYS A 397 -2.15 33.12 -7.81
CA CYS A 397 -1.88 32.52 -9.11
C CYS A 397 -0.80 31.45 -9.04
N GLU A 398 0.30 31.72 -8.34
CA GLU A 398 1.41 30.79 -8.17
C GLU A 398 0.96 29.55 -7.35
N PHE A 399 0.22 29.77 -6.26
CA PHE A 399 -0.18 28.68 -5.36
C PHE A 399 -1.30 27.80 -5.94
N PHE A 400 -2.24 28.39 -6.70
CA PHE A 400 -3.37 27.67 -7.29
C PHE A 400 -3.15 27.26 -8.75
N ASP A 401 -1.97 27.59 -9.32
CA ASP A 401 -1.64 27.33 -10.73
C ASP A 401 -2.66 27.93 -11.70
N CYS A 402 -3.05 29.19 -11.42
CA CYS A 402 -4.02 29.93 -12.23
C CYS A 402 -3.31 30.99 -13.07
N PRO A 403 -3.83 31.35 -14.27
CA PRO A 403 -3.27 32.41 -15.07
C PRO A 403 -3.37 33.76 -14.34
N GLN A 404 -2.35 34.58 -14.48
CA GLN A 404 -2.35 35.92 -13.91
C GLN A 404 -3.38 36.82 -14.59
N PRO A 405 -4.15 37.63 -13.82
CA PRO A 405 -5.04 38.63 -14.40
C PRO A 405 -4.25 39.78 -14.99
N ALA A 406 -4.93 40.68 -15.72
CA ALA A 406 -4.32 41.92 -16.16
C ALA A 406 -3.84 42.73 -14.96
N ASP A 407 -2.73 43.47 -15.14
CA ASP A 407 -2.15 44.32 -14.09
C ASP A 407 -3.14 45.37 -13.58
N LEU A 408 -3.05 45.68 -12.28
CA LEU A 408 -3.82 46.77 -11.69
C LEU A 408 -3.23 48.11 -12.17
N GLY A 409 -3.72 48.60 -13.30
CA GLY A 409 -3.30 49.91 -13.87
C GLY A 409 -4.23 51.02 -13.39
N ILE A 410 -3.74 51.92 -12.51
CA ILE A 410 -4.50 53.11 -12.11
C ILE A 410 -4.17 54.24 -13.12
N SER A 411 -5.19 54.73 -13.82
CA SER A 411 -5.09 55.85 -14.74
C SER A 411 -5.20 57.18 -14.00
N PHE A 412 -4.49 58.19 -14.51
CA PHE A 412 -4.55 59.53 -13.97
C PHE A 412 -5.48 60.40 -14.85
N PRO A 413 -6.29 61.30 -14.26
CA PRO A 413 -7.09 62.24 -15.01
C PRO A 413 -6.20 63.22 -15.77
N ASP A 414 -6.73 63.87 -16.80
CA ASP A 414 -6.04 64.93 -17.48
C ASP A 414 -5.67 66.07 -16.52
N ALA A 415 -4.52 66.73 -16.81
CA ALA A 415 -4.03 67.84 -16.01
C ALA A 415 -5.12 68.91 -15.78
N PRO A 416 -5.22 69.41 -14.56
CA PRO A 416 -6.29 70.37 -14.23
C PRO A 416 -6.07 71.70 -15.00
N GLN A 417 -7.13 72.21 -15.59
CA GLN A 417 -7.15 73.51 -16.17
C GLN A 417 -7.57 74.53 -15.11
N VAL A 418 -6.72 75.49 -14.82
CA VAL A 418 -7.01 76.57 -13.86
C VAL A 418 -7.54 77.79 -14.60
N LEU A 419 -8.83 78.05 -14.36
CA LEU A 419 -9.45 79.28 -14.89
C LEU A 419 -9.16 80.46 -13.94
N LEU A 420 -8.17 81.22 -14.23
CA LEU A 420 -7.82 82.42 -13.45
C LEU A 420 -8.87 83.53 -13.73
N PRO A 421 -9.26 84.34 -12.76
CA PRO A 421 -10.14 85.48 -12.96
C PRO A 421 -9.48 86.53 -13.88
N GLU A 422 -10.26 87.02 -14.84
CA GLU A 422 -9.74 88.04 -15.77
C GLU A 422 -9.30 89.29 -14.99
N GLN A 423 -8.08 89.74 -15.24
CA GLN A 423 -7.59 91.05 -14.72
C GLN A 423 -8.42 92.14 -15.28
N PRO A 424 -8.89 93.11 -14.50
CA PRO A 424 -9.59 94.31 -15.03
C PRO A 424 -8.65 95.07 -16.00
N LYS A 425 -9.11 95.19 -17.24
CA LYS A 425 -8.40 95.93 -18.28
C LYS A 425 -8.23 97.37 -17.80
N GLN A 426 -7.03 97.83 -17.43
CA GLN A 426 -6.66 99.24 -17.29
C GLN A 426 -6.71 99.86 -18.67
N ALA A 427 -7.49 100.98 -18.82
CA ALA A 427 -7.57 101.78 -20.01
C ALA A 427 -6.21 102.36 -20.32
N THR A 428 -5.53 101.86 -21.32
CA THR A 428 -4.26 102.37 -21.84
C THR A 428 -4.48 103.66 -22.65
N ARG A 429 -3.95 104.72 -22.14
CA ARG A 429 -3.54 105.86 -22.97
C ARG A 429 -2.24 105.50 -23.68
N SER A 430 -2.29 105.55 -25.00
CA SER A 430 -1.23 105.28 -25.91
C SER A 430 0.08 106.11 -25.64
N LYS A 431 1.22 105.44 -25.60
CA LYS A 431 2.46 105.91 -26.25
C LYS A 431 3.37 104.69 -26.64
N GLN A 432 3.76 104.79 -27.88
CA GLN A 432 4.71 103.92 -28.59
C GLN A 432 5.98 103.66 -27.79
N MET A 433 6.49 102.52 -27.80
CA MET A 433 7.74 102.03 -28.37
C MET A 433 8.30 100.81 -27.72
N SER A 434 8.70 99.90 -28.57
CA SER A 434 9.82 98.95 -28.54
C SER A 434 9.72 97.65 -27.75
N ASP A 435 9.85 96.65 -28.57
CA ASP A 435 10.27 95.29 -28.33
C ASP A 435 10.99 95.01 -27.01
N VAL A 436 10.34 94.33 -26.09
CA VAL A 436 10.98 93.35 -25.17
C VAL A 436 10.00 92.28 -24.92
N ALA A 437 10.43 91.06 -25.15
CA ALA A 437 9.71 89.85 -24.90
C ALA A 437 9.13 89.77 -23.48
N PRO A 438 7.96 89.21 -23.26
CA PRO A 438 7.41 89.00 -21.90
C PRO A 438 8.26 87.98 -21.20
N VAL A 439 9.08 88.42 -20.30
CA VAL A 439 9.64 87.55 -19.26
C VAL A 439 8.47 87.09 -18.39
N ALA A 440 8.14 85.83 -18.48
CA ALA A 440 7.16 85.21 -17.61
C ALA A 440 7.60 85.43 -16.15
N ILE A 441 6.88 86.27 -15.45
CA ILE A 441 7.00 86.40 -14.00
C ILE A 441 6.46 85.08 -13.36
N THR A 442 7.34 84.11 -13.27
CA THR A 442 7.08 82.83 -12.59
C THR A 442 7.80 82.78 -11.25
N SER A 443 7.99 83.93 -10.59
CA SER A 443 8.64 83.89 -9.31
C SER A 443 7.76 84.47 -8.20
N GLY A 444 7.25 83.61 -7.37
CA GLY A 444 7.03 83.94 -5.97
C GLY A 444 5.66 84.11 -5.40
N LEU A 445 4.81 83.18 -5.64
CA LEU A 445 3.67 83.01 -4.75
C LEU A 445 3.55 81.55 -4.31
N GLY A 446 4.62 80.93 -3.81
CA GLY A 446 4.55 79.77 -3.02
C GLY A 446 4.02 80.15 -1.67
N TRP A 447 2.98 79.43 -1.22
CA TRP A 447 2.85 79.41 0.17
C TRP A 447 1.69 79.91 0.97
N ILE A 448 0.63 79.42 0.85
CA ILE A 448 -0.35 79.53 1.96
C ILE A 448 -1.21 78.29 2.03
N PHE A 449 -0.68 77.25 2.47
CA PHE A 449 -1.53 76.18 2.95
C PHE A 449 -0.78 75.28 3.96
N GLY A 450 -1.34 75.25 5.13
CA GLY A 450 -0.78 74.77 6.36
C GLY A 450 -0.34 73.32 6.44
N GLY A 451 0.87 73.18 6.91
CA GLY A 451 1.49 72.02 7.51
C GLY A 451 2.61 72.55 8.42
N PRO A 452 3.20 71.72 9.34
CA PRO A 452 4.24 72.22 10.25
C PRO A 452 5.48 72.82 9.56
N VAL A 453 5.59 72.71 8.23
CA VAL A 453 6.63 73.35 7.44
C VAL A 453 6.18 74.75 6.93
N GLY A 454 4.87 75.04 6.94
CA GLY A 454 4.33 76.34 6.45
C GLY A 454 4.61 77.52 7.34
N ALA A 455 4.90 77.30 8.63
CA ALA A 455 5.16 78.42 9.58
C ALA A 455 6.47 79.19 9.32
N ALA A 456 7.45 78.50 8.70
CA ALA A 456 8.77 79.18 8.40
C ALA A 456 8.72 80.09 7.15
N VAL A 457 7.68 79.94 6.32
CA VAL A 457 7.59 80.61 5.02
C VAL A 457 6.58 81.76 5.03
N VAL A 458 5.63 81.77 5.97
CA VAL A 458 4.71 82.90 6.17
C VAL A 458 5.49 84.17 6.58
N GLY A 459 6.60 84.02 7.31
CA GLY A 459 7.46 85.10 7.71
C GLY A 459 8.18 85.77 6.52
N GLY A 460 8.56 85.01 5.49
CA GLY A 460 9.25 85.52 4.29
C GLY A 460 8.30 86.25 3.34
N ALA A 461 7.10 85.80 3.14
CA ALA A 461 6.12 86.43 2.27
C ALA A 461 5.55 87.72 2.83
N THR A 462 5.40 87.78 4.16
CA THR A 462 4.97 88.99 4.86
C THR A 462 6.08 90.09 4.74
N TYR A 463 7.34 89.66 4.77
CA TYR A 463 8.47 90.57 4.61
C TYR A 463 8.55 91.13 3.20
N LEU A 464 8.36 90.39 2.16
CA LEU A 464 8.34 90.84 0.76
C LEU A 464 7.11 91.70 0.43
N ILE A 465 5.95 91.39 1.01
CA ILE A 465 4.75 92.24 0.85
C ILE A 465 4.94 93.56 1.54
N ASN A 466 5.56 93.62 2.70
CA ASN A 466 5.89 94.87 3.38
C ASN A 466 6.92 95.74 2.61
N GLN A 467 7.85 95.10 1.88
CA GLN A 467 8.83 95.78 1.12
C GLN A 467 8.27 96.36 -0.21
N LEU A 468 7.26 95.70 -0.80
CA LEU A 468 6.57 96.18 -2.01
C LEU A 468 5.47 97.22 -1.68
N THR A 469 4.98 97.30 -0.45
CA THR A 469 4.02 98.33 -0.06
C THR A 469 4.59 99.61 0.47
N GLN A 470 5.95 99.68 0.67
CA GLN A 470 6.61 100.94 1.09
C GLN A 470 6.91 101.97 -0.06
N ASP A 471 6.76 101.56 -1.35
CA ASP A 471 6.99 102.46 -2.50
C ASP A 471 5.75 102.78 -3.31
N SER A 472 4.53 102.56 -2.78
CA SER A 472 3.28 102.84 -3.51
C SER A 472 2.37 103.76 -2.68
N ASP A 473 1.93 104.87 -3.29
CA ASP A 473 0.97 105.83 -2.84
C ASP A 473 -0.28 105.23 -2.19
N PRO A 474 -0.84 105.79 -1.11
CA PRO A 474 -1.78 105.09 -0.22
C PRO A 474 -3.26 105.09 -0.68
N THR A 475 -3.56 104.89 -1.97
CA THR A 475 -4.97 104.98 -2.49
C THR A 475 -5.50 103.74 -3.18
N GLN A 476 -4.88 102.52 -3.10
CA GLN A 476 -5.62 101.24 -3.46
C GLN A 476 -4.95 99.97 -2.96
N PRO A 477 -5.14 99.55 -1.71
CA PRO A 477 -4.66 98.20 -1.26
C PRO A 477 -5.72 97.06 -1.34
N GLU A 478 -7.00 97.36 -1.62
CA GLU A 478 -8.05 96.31 -1.53
C GLU A 478 -8.22 95.46 -2.79
N SER A 479 -7.87 95.92 -3.97
CA SER A 479 -8.13 95.18 -5.22
C SER A 479 -7.08 94.11 -5.52
N SER A 480 -5.82 94.26 -5.11
CA SER A 480 -4.76 93.26 -5.35
C SER A 480 -4.78 92.09 -4.38
N ALA A 481 -5.18 92.29 -3.14
CA ALA A 481 -5.36 91.20 -2.14
C ALA A 481 -6.53 90.28 -2.52
N SER A 482 -7.64 90.87 -2.97
CA SER A 482 -8.80 90.13 -3.40
C SER A 482 -8.58 89.26 -4.65
N HIS A 483 -7.74 89.74 -5.62
CA HIS A 483 -7.34 88.97 -6.81
C HIS A 483 -6.39 87.82 -6.44
N LEU A 484 -5.50 88.02 -5.49
CA LEU A 484 -4.63 86.97 -4.98
C LEU A 484 -5.39 85.84 -4.31
N GLU A 485 -6.34 86.17 -3.45
CA GLU A 485 -7.22 85.24 -2.81
C GLU A 485 -8.08 84.46 -3.82
N GLN A 486 -8.65 85.14 -4.79
CA GLN A 486 -9.43 84.52 -5.86
C GLN A 486 -8.59 83.54 -6.72
N ALA A 487 -7.30 83.94 -7.02
CA ALA A 487 -6.41 83.03 -7.73
C ALA A 487 -6.03 81.83 -6.90
N GLN A 488 -5.77 81.98 -5.59
CA GLN A 488 -5.50 80.87 -4.69
C GLN A 488 -6.70 79.90 -4.56
N GLU A 489 -7.91 80.43 -4.47
CA GLU A 489 -9.13 79.64 -4.45
C GLU A 489 -9.33 78.92 -5.78
N ALA A 490 -9.02 79.50 -6.93
CA ALA A 490 -9.06 78.80 -8.20
C ALA A 490 -8.10 77.63 -8.30
N TYR A 491 -6.84 77.76 -7.79
CA TYR A 491 -5.89 76.66 -7.75
C TYR A 491 -6.35 75.59 -6.77
N ALA A 492 -6.85 75.94 -5.60
CA ALA A 492 -7.38 75.02 -4.61
C ALA A 492 -8.59 74.22 -5.13
N LYS A 493 -9.48 74.87 -5.86
CA LYS A 493 -10.62 74.24 -6.51
C LYS A 493 -10.19 73.30 -7.64
N ALA A 494 -9.27 73.73 -8.50
CA ALA A 494 -8.74 72.88 -9.56
C ALA A 494 -8.02 71.63 -8.99
N ALA A 495 -7.30 71.77 -7.87
CA ALA A 495 -6.67 70.67 -7.15
C ALA A 495 -7.74 69.71 -6.58
N GLN A 496 -8.80 70.23 -5.98
CA GLN A 496 -9.90 69.43 -5.43
C GLN A 496 -10.64 68.68 -6.56
N ASP A 497 -10.92 69.35 -7.68
CA ASP A 497 -11.60 68.71 -8.82
C ASP A 497 -10.74 67.60 -9.43
N TYR A 498 -9.41 67.75 -9.50
CA TYR A 498 -8.49 66.72 -9.94
C TYR A 498 -8.50 65.50 -9.00
N LEU A 499 -8.35 65.74 -7.69
CA LEU A 499 -8.38 64.66 -6.68
C LEU A 499 -9.73 63.94 -6.66
N THR A 500 -10.86 64.66 -6.89
CA THR A 500 -12.19 64.06 -6.97
C THR A 500 -12.32 63.14 -8.19
N ARG A 501 -11.87 63.59 -9.37
CA ARG A 501 -11.85 62.78 -10.60
C ARG A 501 -10.96 61.58 -10.42
N PHE A 502 -9.75 61.75 -9.87
CA PHE A 502 -8.82 60.70 -9.60
C PHE A 502 -9.39 59.62 -8.65
N SER A 503 -9.92 60.06 -7.50
CA SER A 503 -10.56 59.18 -6.53
C SER A 503 -11.64 58.33 -7.19
N THR A 504 -12.56 58.94 -7.95
CA THR A 504 -13.68 58.26 -8.61
C THR A 504 -13.16 57.21 -9.63
N GLN A 505 -12.19 57.60 -10.47
CA GLN A 505 -11.61 56.68 -11.47
C GLN A 505 -10.86 55.53 -10.81
N ALA A 506 -10.05 55.78 -9.76
CA ALA A 506 -9.28 54.80 -9.05
C ALA A 506 -10.21 53.77 -8.33
N PHE A 507 -11.27 54.25 -7.68
CA PHE A 507 -12.27 53.36 -7.06
C PHE A 507 -12.92 52.43 -8.09
N SER A 508 -13.29 52.92 -9.26
CA SER A 508 -13.86 52.09 -10.33
C SER A 508 -12.87 51.02 -10.81
N THR A 509 -11.61 51.40 -11.00
CA THR A 509 -10.56 50.47 -11.44
C THR A 509 -10.29 49.39 -10.39
N ILE A 510 -10.18 49.78 -9.13
CA ILE A 510 -9.97 48.84 -8.03
C ILE A 510 -11.13 47.81 -7.95
N ARG A 511 -12.36 48.26 -8.05
CA ARG A 511 -13.53 47.39 -8.00
C ARG A 511 -13.53 46.35 -9.13
N GLN A 512 -13.18 46.78 -10.36
CA GLN A 512 -13.07 45.87 -11.49
C GLN A 512 -11.95 44.85 -11.28
N TYR A 513 -10.82 45.27 -10.73
CA TYR A 513 -9.69 44.38 -10.41
C TYR A 513 -10.05 43.42 -9.27
N GLU A 514 -10.77 43.87 -8.25
CA GLU A 514 -11.25 43.07 -7.12
C GLU A 514 -12.14 41.93 -7.61
N GLU A 515 -13.09 42.23 -8.50
CA GLU A 515 -13.98 41.20 -9.09
C GLU A 515 -13.20 40.14 -9.90
N ALA A 516 -12.15 40.55 -10.60
CA ALA A 516 -11.28 39.63 -11.35
C ALA A 516 -10.39 38.78 -10.42
N ALA A 517 -9.81 39.42 -9.41
CA ALA A 517 -8.96 38.76 -8.42
C ALA A 517 -9.70 37.77 -7.53
N GLU A 518 -10.93 38.11 -7.12
CA GLU A 518 -11.77 37.22 -6.32
C GLU A 518 -12.07 35.90 -7.04
N LYS A 519 -12.24 35.91 -8.35
CA LYS A 519 -12.44 34.67 -9.13
C LYS A 519 -11.21 33.76 -9.06
N ILE A 520 -10.02 34.32 -8.99
CA ILE A 520 -8.76 33.57 -8.87
C ILE A 520 -8.58 33.08 -7.44
N ILE A 521 -8.76 33.95 -6.45
CA ILE A 521 -8.59 33.61 -5.03
C ILE A 521 -9.62 32.57 -4.59
N ASN A 522 -10.87 32.69 -5.10
CA ASN A 522 -11.95 31.74 -4.84
C ASN A 522 -12.01 30.59 -5.85
N CYS A 523 -10.96 30.41 -6.66
CA CYS A 523 -10.86 29.25 -7.53
C CYS A 523 -11.11 27.98 -6.70
N GLN A 524 -12.18 27.26 -7.02
CA GLN A 524 -12.54 26.06 -6.27
C GLN A 524 -11.35 25.11 -6.35
N VAL A 525 -10.84 24.74 -5.19
CA VAL A 525 -9.99 23.57 -5.06
C VAL A 525 -10.86 22.41 -5.51
N THR A 526 -10.83 22.11 -6.81
CA THR A 526 -11.57 20.98 -7.39
C THR A 526 -11.14 19.78 -6.59
N GLU A 527 -12.05 19.22 -5.82
CA GLU A 527 -11.88 17.89 -5.27
C GLU A 527 -11.61 16.98 -6.48
N GLU A 528 -10.37 16.57 -6.64
CA GLU A 528 -10.08 15.48 -7.57
C GLU A 528 -10.97 14.32 -7.12
N LEU A 529 -12.01 14.06 -7.90
CA LEU A 529 -12.88 12.91 -7.72
C LEU A 529 -11.98 11.71 -7.44
N VAL A 530 -12.17 11.07 -6.31
CA VAL A 530 -11.42 9.85 -5.93
C VAL A 530 -11.64 8.84 -7.04
N LYS A 531 -10.80 8.83 -8.04
CA LYS A 531 -10.79 7.78 -9.06
C LYS A 531 -10.43 6.51 -8.31
N ARG A 532 -11.34 5.53 -8.33
CA ARG A 532 -11.05 4.20 -7.82
C ARG A 532 -9.77 3.71 -8.49
N THR A 533 -8.70 3.64 -7.74
CA THR A 533 -7.41 3.15 -8.24
C THR A 533 -7.47 1.63 -8.42
N PRO A 534 -6.61 1.03 -9.24
CA PRO A 534 -6.48 -0.43 -9.33
C PRO A 534 -6.32 -1.09 -7.96
N GLN A 535 -5.67 -0.40 -7.01
CA GLN A 535 -5.48 -0.86 -5.62
C GLN A 535 -6.81 -1.01 -4.85
N HIS A 536 -7.80 -0.16 -5.07
CA HIS A 536 -9.13 -0.31 -4.46
C HIS A 536 -9.85 -1.57 -4.97
N HIS A 537 -9.74 -1.88 -6.27
CA HIS A 537 -10.31 -3.11 -6.82
C HIS A 537 -9.58 -4.35 -6.29
N GLN A 538 -8.26 -4.26 -6.15
CA GLN A 538 -7.45 -5.34 -5.59
C GLN A 538 -7.81 -5.58 -4.12
N LEU A 539 -7.99 -4.52 -3.33
CA LEU A 539 -8.43 -4.62 -1.94
C LEU A 539 -9.80 -5.32 -1.82
N GLN A 540 -10.78 -4.93 -2.65
CA GLN A 540 -12.09 -5.55 -2.68
C GLN A 540 -12.02 -7.04 -3.06
N LEU A 541 -11.17 -7.40 -4.02
CA LEU A 541 -10.96 -8.78 -4.43
C LEU A 541 -10.38 -9.62 -3.28
N PHE A 542 -9.34 -9.14 -2.59
CA PHE A 542 -8.76 -9.84 -1.45
C PHE A 542 -9.77 -10.02 -0.30
N GLN A 543 -10.55 -8.99 -0.01
CA GLN A 543 -11.61 -9.06 1.02
C GLN A 543 -12.67 -10.10 0.65
N SER A 544 -13.15 -10.11 -0.59
CA SER A 544 -14.15 -11.09 -1.04
C SER A 544 -13.62 -12.53 -0.99
N LEU A 545 -12.34 -12.74 -1.33
CA LEU A 545 -11.71 -14.07 -1.21
C LEU A 545 -11.57 -14.52 0.24
N LEU A 546 -11.23 -13.60 1.16
CA LEU A 546 -11.18 -13.88 2.59
C LEU A 546 -12.54 -14.31 3.15
N ASP A 547 -13.59 -13.58 2.77
CA ASP A 547 -14.96 -13.87 3.22
C ASP A 547 -15.45 -15.20 2.66
N ASN A 548 -15.22 -15.48 1.37
CA ASN A 548 -15.56 -16.74 0.74
C ASN A 548 -14.83 -17.92 1.39
N LEU A 549 -13.53 -17.78 1.66
CA LEU A 549 -12.73 -18.81 2.30
C LEU A 549 -13.22 -19.11 3.73
N ASN A 550 -13.56 -18.05 4.49
CA ASN A 550 -14.14 -18.20 5.82
C ASN A 550 -15.50 -18.92 5.78
N GLN A 551 -16.39 -18.48 4.89
CA GLN A 551 -17.73 -19.04 4.75
C GLN A 551 -17.67 -20.53 4.36
N GLU A 552 -16.78 -20.89 3.41
CA GLU A 552 -16.64 -22.29 3.00
C GLU A 552 -16.02 -23.16 4.07
N LEU A 553 -15.03 -22.68 4.81
CA LEU A 553 -14.48 -23.42 5.95
C LEU A 553 -15.54 -23.70 7.02
N GLU A 554 -16.38 -22.73 7.36
CA GLU A 554 -17.47 -22.91 8.31
C GLU A 554 -18.58 -23.82 7.74
N SER A 555 -18.88 -23.71 6.44
CA SER A 555 -19.83 -24.59 5.75
C SER A 555 -19.36 -26.04 5.77
N VAL A 556 -18.11 -26.31 5.44
CA VAL A 556 -17.51 -27.64 5.50
C VAL A 556 -17.55 -28.15 6.94
N ARG A 557 -17.14 -27.33 7.92
CA ARG A 557 -17.17 -27.70 9.34
C ARG A 557 -18.57 -28.07 9.81
N ALA A 558 -19.59 -27.30 9.43
CA ALA A 558 -20.97 -27.58 9.78
C ALA A 558 -21.47 -28.90 9.17
N ARG A 559 -21.15 -29.16 7.88
CA ARG A 559 -21.49 -30.42 7.21
C ARG A 559 -20.83 -31.67 7.85
N LEU A 560 -19.63 -31.48 8.41
CA LEU A 560 -18.89 -32.56 9.08
C LEU A 560 -19.34 -32.79 10.53
N SER A 561 -20.11 -31.88 11.11
CA SER A 561 -20.61 -31.96 12.48
C SER A 561 -21.98 -32.63 12.57
N VAL A 562 -22.63 -32.86 11.43
CA VAL A 562 -23.91 -33.59 11.29
C VAL A 562 -23.62 -35.05 10.98
#